data_edfa5b139377574a26a58014b820a29e
#
_entry.id   edfa5b139377574a26a58014b820a29e
#
_cell.length_a   1.000
_cell.length_b   1.000
_cell.length_c   1.000
_cell.angle_alpha   90.00
_cell.angle_beta   90.00
_cell.angle_gamma   90.00
#
_symmetry.space_group_name_H-M   'P 1'
#
loop_
_entity.id
_entity.type
_entity.pdbx_description
1 polymer ?
#
loop_
_entity_poly.entity_id
_entity_poly.type
_entity_poly.pdbx_seq_one_letter_code
_entity_poly.pdbx_strand_id
1 'polypeptide(L)'
;MKRFLGSTWGSYLAVAGLACLMGVSYELFVFPNAFAPAGINGLATMLQYLLHVNIGYISLLINLPLILLAWKKVDRDFARKTLVFVLVFSGITLILGQVDLSGIAYDSGSSAILGPVAAGVVSGAVYGWVIRRNGSTGGTDIVAAWVRKKRPEASLVWLIFTLNATVAVLSFFVYGYQFEPVILCLIYCYLSSSISDAILKGGKSALKFEVITRQPEALSHQLMDQLHHGVTVLQAEGMYSETPRYLLICVVNRHQVVRFQEVLSRFPDTFAYVSGVNETLGNFKHIA
;
A
#
# COMPACT_ATOMS: atom_id res chain seq x y z
N MET A 1 23.17 7.59 4.19
CA MET A 1 21.70 7.70 4.19
C MET A 1 20.97 6.43 4.63
N LYS A 2 21.31 5.22 4.15
CA LYS A 2 20.67 3.93 4.59
C LYS A 2 20.77 3.64 6.11
N ARG A 3 21.84 4.07 6.77
CA ARG A 3 22.07 3.82 8.21
C ARG A 3 21.25 4.73 9.14
N PHE A 4 20.86 5.93 8.67
CA PHE A 4 20.05 6.89 9.44
C PHE A 4 18.55 6.51 9.43
N LEU A 5 18.06 5.97 8.32
CA LEU A 5 16.66 5.52 8.16
C LEU A 5 16.34 4.22 8.93
N GLY A 6 17.37 3.49 9.39
CA GLY A 6 17.24 2.30 10.24
C GLY A 6 17.28 2.61 11.75
N SER A 7 17.57 3.87 12.15
CA SER A 7 17.54 4.26 13.54
C SER A 7 16.10 4.53 13.98
N THR A 8 15.80 4.32 15.25
CA THR A 8 14.47 4.61 15.82
C THR A 8 14.06 6.07 15.57
N TRP A 9 14.96 7.02 15.77
CA TRP A 9 14.74 8.45 15.52
C TRP A 9 14.48 8.77 14.04
N GLY A 10 15.24 8.16 13.12
CA GLY A 10 15.01 8.31 11.68
C GLY A 10 13.63 7.84 11.23
N SER A 11 13.07 6.82 11.89
CA SER A 11 11.72 6.35 11.64
C SER A 11 10.64 7.37 12.06
N TYR A 12 10.80 8.02 13.23
CA TYR A 12 9.87 9.06 13.67
C TYR A 12 9.92 10.31 12.77
N LEU A 13 11.11 10.77 12.39
CA LEU A 13 11.27 11.89 11.46
C LEU A 13 10.64 11.60 10.10
N ALA A 14 10.81 10.38 9.59
CA ALA A 14 10.18 9.98 8.34
C ALA A 14 8.65 9.96 8.44
N VAL A 15 8.09 9.46 9.56
CA VAL A 15 6.63 9.46 9.79
C VAL A 15 6.12 10.91 9.89
N ALA A 16 6.83 11.80 10.58
CA ALA A 16 6.47 13.21 10.65
C ALA A 16 6.49 13.89 9.26
N GLY A 17 7.53 13.66 8.45
CA GLY A 17 7.59 14.18 7.08
C GLY A 17 6.46 13.67 6.19
N LEU A 18 6.09 12.37 6.32
CA LEU A 18 4.95 11.78 5.62
C LEU A 18 3.61 12.40 6.07
N ALA A 19 3.48 12.71 7.37
CA ALA A 19 2.29 13.39 7.89
C ALA A 19 2.17 14.82 7.36
N CYS A 20 3.28 15.57 7.27
CA CYS A 20 3.31 16.88 6.61
C CYS A 20 2.86 16.79 5.16
N LEU A 21 3.42 15.84 4.39
CA LEU A 21 3.07 15.63 2.99
C LEU A 21 1.58 15.33 2.82
N MET A 22 1.01 14.52 3.71
CA MET A 22 -0.43 14.22 3.68
C MET A 22 -1.28 15.43 4.02
N GLY A 23 -0.92 16.23 5.04
CA GLY A 23 -1.63 17.46 5.39
C GLY A 23 -1.66 18.46 4.25
N VAL A 24 -0.50 18.69 3.60
CA VAL A 24 -0.41 19.54 2.40
C VAL A 24 -1.28 18.99 1.26
N SER A 25 -1.27 17.69 1.03
CA SER A 25 -2.10 17.06 0.00
C SER A 25 -3.61 17.23 0.26
N TYR A 26 -4.04 17.21 1.52
CA TYR A 26 -5.43 17.43 1.87
C TYR A 26 -5.85 18.87 1.58
N GLU A 27 -5.04 19.84 1.97
CA GLU A 27 -5.34 21.27 1.73
C GLU A 27 -5.36 21.62 0.23
N LEU A 28 -4.44 21.03 -0.55
CA LEU A 28 -4.32 21.35 -1.97
C LEU A 28 -5.28 20.59 -2.88
N PHE A 29 -5.64 19.35 -2.54
CA PHE A 29 -6.36 18.47 -3.47
C PHE A 29 -7.67 17.89 -2.93
N VAL A 30 -7.83 17.75 -1.60
CA VAL A 30 -9.03 17.12 -1.03
C VAL A 30 -10.10 18.17 -0.75
N PHE A 31 -9.80 19.18 0.05
CA PHE A 31 -10.79 20.15 0.50
C PHE A 31 -11.34 21.03 -0.63
N PRO A 32 -10.53 21.52 -1.58
CA PRO A 32 -11.04 22.34 -2.69
C PRO A 32 -11.98 21.57 -3.62
N ASN A 33 -11.83 20.24 -3.69
CA ASN A 33 -12.61 19.40 -4.63
C ASN A 33 -13.81 18.69 -3.98
N ALA A 34 -14.18 19.04 -2.74
CA ALA A 34 -15.39 18.60 -2.04
C ALA A 34 -15.68 17.10 -2.15
N PHE A 35 -14.68 16.24 -1.92
CA PHE A 35 -14.85 14.79 -1.83
C PHE A 35 -14.29 14.26 -0.51
N ALA A 36 -14.77 13.10 -0.08
CA ALA A 36 -14.31 12.43 1.13
C ALA A 36 -13.27 11.36 0.81
N PRO A 37 -12.09 11.37 1.46
CA PRO A 37 -11.16 10.25 1.44
C PRO A 37 -11.76 8.98 2.06
N ALA A 38 -11.01 7.87 2.00
CA ALA A 38 -11.46 6.59 2.55
C ALA A 38 -11.50 6.56 4.09
N GLY A 39 -12.33 5.72 4.64
CA GLY A 39 -12.35 5.34 6.05
C GLY A 39 -12.76 6.47 7.00
N ILE A 40 -12.27 6.40 8.24
CA ILE A 40 -12.60 7.38 9.30
C ILE A 40 -12.11 8.80 8.93
N ASN A 41 -11.03 8.91 8.16
CA ASN A 41 -10.57 10.21 7.67
C ASN A 41 -11.60 10.84 6.71
N GLY A 42 -12.30 10.03 5.92
CA GLY A 42 -13.41 10.51 5.10
C GLY A 42 -14.58 11.05 5.93
N LEU A 43 -14.92 10.37 7.02
CA LEU A 43 -15.92 10.89 7.96
C LEU A 43 -15.47 12.21 8.59
N ALA A 44 -14.18 12.33 8.94
CA ALA A 44 -13.63 13.57 9.48
C ALA A 44 -13.69 14.71 8.45
N THR A 45 -13.42 14.44 7.18
CA THR A 45 -13.53 15.43 6.08
C THR A 45 -14.99 15.86 5.86
N MET A 46 -15.93 14.92 5.90
CA MET A 46 -17.36 15.25 5.83
C MET A 46 -17.82 16.13 7.00
N LEU A 47 -17.36 15.81 8.22
CA LEU A 47 -17.64 16.64 9.40
C LEU A 47 -17.03 18.03 9.27
N GLN A 48 -15.82 18.16 8.72
CA GLN A 48 -15.24 19.47 8.39
C GLN A 48 -16.14 20.24 7.43
N TYR A 49 -16.62 19.60 6.36
CA TYR A 49 -17.49 20.22 5.37
C TYR A 49 -18.81 20.71 5.98
N LEU A 50 -19.44 19.89 6.84
CA LEU A 50 -20.73 20.21 7.46
C LEU A 50 -20.61 21.24 8.59
N LEU A 51 -19.58 21.14 9.43
CA LEU A 51 -19.44 21.93 10.64
C LEU A 51 -18.56 23.17 10.46
N HIS A 52 -17.86 23.28 9.32
CA HIS A 52 -16.83 24.29 9.05
C HIS A 52 -15.76 24.38 10.14
N VAL A 53 -15.47 23.22 10.77
CA VAL A 53 -14.40 23.07 11.77
C VAL A 53 -13.21 22.40 11.11
N ASN A 54 -11.99 22.93 11.32
CA ASN A 54 -10.79 22.38 10.71
C ASN A 54 -10.58 20.89 11.08
N ILE A 55 -10.26 20.08 10.08
CA ILE A 55 -10.04 18.63 10.22
C ILE A 55 -9.00 18.29 11.29
N GLY A 56 -8.04 19.18 11.55
CA GLY A 56 -7.02 18.96 12.57
C GLY A 56 -7.63 18.71 13.96
N TYR A 57 -8.67 19.47 14.34
CA TYR A 57 -9.37 19.24 15.61
C TYR A 57 -10.18 17.95 15.58
N ILE A 58 -10.88 17.68 14.48
CA ILE A 58 -11.72 16.48 14.33
C ILE A 58 -10.83 15.24 14.33
N SER A 59 -9.70 15.28 13.62
CA SER A 59 -8.73 14.20 13.58
C SER A 59 -8.16 13.89 14.96
N LEU A 60 -7.78 14.90 15.74
CA LEU A 60 -7.31 14.70 17.11
C LEU A 60 -8.40 14.07 17.99
N LEU A 61 -9.61 14.59 17.94
CA LEU A 61 -10.73 14.10 18.77
C LEU A 61 -11.04 12.62 18.49
N ILE A 62 -11.04 12.21 17.23
CA ILE A 62 -11.33 10.83 16.84
C ILE A 62 -10.14 9.92 17.11
N ASN A 63 -8.91 10.36 16.82
CA ASN A 63 -7.75 9.50 16.87
C ASN A 63 -7.15 9.33 18.27
N LEU A 64 -7.28 10.29 19.19
CA LEU A 64 -6.74 10.15 20.54
C LEU A 64 -7.27 8.92 21.29
N PRO A 65 -8.59 8.65 21.34
CA PRO A 65 -9.10 7.42 21.96
C PRO A 65 -8.65 6.15 21.22
N LEU A 66 -8.54 6.18 19.89
CA LEU A 66 -8.05 5.05 19.10
C LEU A 66 -6.56 4.77 19.36
N ILE A 67 -5.75 5.81 19.51
CA ILE A 67 -4.32 5.67 19.85
C ILE A 67 -4.17 5.10 21.27
N LEU A 68 -5.00 5.50 22.22
CA LEU A 68 -5.01 4.91 23.56
C LEU A 68 -5.42 3.43 23.52
N LEU A 69 -6.36 3.06 22.66
CA LEU A 69 -6.71 1.66 22.39
C LEU A 69 -5.51 0.91 21.82
N ALA A 70 -4.84 1.46 20.81
CA ALA A 70 -3.65 0.87 20.20
C ALA A 70 -2.53 0.67 21.20
N TRP A 71 -2.29 1.65 22.08
CA TRP A 71 -1.30 1.58 23.13
C TRP A 71 -1.51 0.40 24.08
N LYS A 72 -2.77 0.16 24.45
CA LYS A 72 -3.14 -0.92 25.39
C LYS A 72 -3.30 -2.28 24.71
N LYS A 73 -3.77 -2.33 23.47
CA LYS A 73 -4.25 -3.57 22.83
C LYS A 73 -3.45 -4.00 21.59
N VAL A 74 -2.69 -3.11 20.95
CA VAL A 74 -1.91 -3.43 19.74
C VAL A 74 -0.42 -3.47 20.08
N ASP A 75 0.27 -2.35 19.98
CA ASP A 75 1.69 -2.22 20.24
C ASP A 75 2.06 -0.78 20.62
N ARG A 76 3.04 -0.61 21.51
CA ARG A 76 3.45 0.72 22.00
C ARG A 76 4.23 1.51 20.95
N ASP A 77 5.08 0.87 20.14
CA ASP A 77 5.84 1.55 19.09
C ASP A 77 4.91 2.02 17.98
N PHE A 78 3.98 1.14 17.57
CA PHE A 78 2.90 1.48 16.64
C PHE A 78 2.10 2.70 17.12
N ALA A 79 1.65 2.69 18.39
CA ALA A 79 0.85 3.78 18.95
C ALA A 79 1.62 5.10 19.01
N ARG A 80 2.93 5.09 19.36
CA ARG A 80 3.78 6.29 19.40
C ARG A 80 3.95 6.89 18.01
N LYS A 81 4.25 6.08 16.99
CA LYS A 81 4.41 6.55 15.61
C LYS A 81 3.10 7.09 15.05
N THR A 82 1.99 6.43 15.35
CA THR A 82 0.65 6.90 14.99
C THR A 82 0.33 8.23 15.68
N LEU A 83 0.70 8.38 16.96
CA LEU A 83 0.53 9.66 17.68
C LEU A 83 1.32 10.78 17.00
N VAL A 84 2.59 10.53 16.64
CA VAL A 84 3.42 11.51 15.90
C VAL A 84 2.77 11.88 14.58
N PHE A 85 2.28 10.89 13.82
CA PHE A 85 1.59 11.16 12.56
C PHE A 85 0.37 12.06 12.76
N VAL A 86 -0.52 11.69 13.68
CA VAL A 86 -1.77 12.42 13.92
C VAL A 86 -1.50 13.84 14.43
N LEU A 87 -0.55 14.01 15.35
CA LEU A 87 -0.19 15.35 15.85
C LEU A 87 0.38 16.24 14.75
N VAL A 88 1.28 15.74 13.94
CA VAL A 88 1.90 16.50 12.85
C VAL A 88 0.88 16.80 11.74
N PHE A 89 0.09 15.80 11.32
CA PHE A 89 -0.98 15.99 10.35
C PHE A 89 -1.99 17.07 10.83
N SER A 90 -2.47 16.95 12.06
CA SER A 90 -3.41 17.92 12.63
C SER A 90 -2.77 19.32 12.77
N GLY A 91 -1.52 19.39 13.20
CA GLY A 91 -0.80 20.68 13.30
C GLY A 91 -0.64 21.36 11.94
N ILE A 92 -0.25 20.61 10.90
CA ILE A 92 -0.09 21.14 9.55
C ILE A 92 -1.42 21.61 8.97
N THR A 93 -2.51 20.87 9.12
CA THR A 93 -3.82 21.26 8.62
C THR A 93 -4.38 22.47 9.39
N LEU A 94 -4.09 22.58 10.69
CA LEU A 94 -4.45 23.78 11.47
C LEU A 94 -3.68 25.01 11.03
N ILE A 95 -2.39 24.89 10.72
CA ILE A 95 -1.54 26.00 10.25
C ILE A 95 -1.96 26.41 8.83
N LEU A 96 -2.05 25.45 7.91
CA LEU A 96 -2.38 25.74 6.52
C LEU A 96 -3.82 26.22 6.33
N GLY A 97 -4.76 25.76 7.16
CA GLY A 97 -6.14 26.26 7.16
C GLY A 97 -6.30 27.73 7.58
N GLN A 98 -5.22 28.36 8.09
CA GLN A 98 -5.19 29.82 8.36
C GLN A 98 -4.55 30.63 7.22
N VAL A 99 -3.97 29.95 6.24
CA VAL A 99 -3.29 30.56 5.09
C VAL A 99 -4.20 30.50 3.89
N ASP A 100 -4.32 31.61 3.17
CA ASP A 100 -5.03 31.60 1.89
C ASP A 100 -4.21 30.85 0.83
N LEU A 101 -4.65 29.63 0.52
CA LEU A 101 -4.03 28.75 -0.47
C LEU A 101 -4.76 28.79 -1.81
N SER A 102 -5.76 29.63 -2.01
CA SER A 102 -6.57 29.70 -3.23
C SER A 102 -5.76 29.86 -4.51
N GLY A 103 -4.58 30.52 -4.45
CA GLY A 103 -3.70 30.69 -5.60
C GLY A 103 -2.90 29.47 -6.02
N ILE A 104 -2.79 28.43 -5.16
CA ILE A 104 -2.02 27.19 -5.41
C ILE A 104 -2.84 25.93 -5.20
N ALA A 105 -3.98 26.02 -4.52
CA ALA A 105 -4.91 24.91 -4.36
C ALA A 105 -5.49 24.53 -5.72
N TYR A 106 -5.54 23.24 -5.98
CA TYR A 106 -6.15 22.74 -7.20
C TYR A 106 -7.67 22.76 -7.07
N ASP A 107 -8.28 23.80 -7.58
CA ASP A 107 -9.74 23.91 -7.75
C ASP A 107 -10.10 23.44 -9.16
N SER A 108 -10.92 22.41 -9.21
CA SER A 108 -11.17 21.61 -10.42
C SER A 108 -12.08 22.25 -11.45
N GLY A 109 -12.37 23.51 -11.44
CA GLY A 109 -13.29 24.24 -12.35
C GLY A 109 -13.71 23.56 -13.68
N SER A 110 -12.88 22.71 -14.27
CA SER A 110 -13.17 21.94 -15.47
C SER A 110 -12.82 20.45 -15.40
N SER A 111 -12.18 19.96 -14.35
CA SER A 111 -11.66 18.58 -14.33
C SER A 111 -11.55 18.03 -12.89
N ALA A 112 -12.70 17.78 -12.26
CA ALA A 112 -12.79 17.31 -10.87
C ALA A 112 -11.95 16.04 -10.57
N ILE A 113 -11.63 15.24 -11.58
CA ILE A 113 -10.93 13.95 -11.43
C ILE A 113 -9.46 14.11 -10.98
N LEU A 114 -8.79 15.19 -11.34
CA LEU A 114 -7.35 15.33 -11.05
C LEU A 114 -7.07 15.52 -9.56
N GLY A 115 -7.98 16.16 -8.80
CA GLY A 115 -7.86 16.30 -7.35
C GLY A 115 -7.77 14.94 -6.64
N PRO A 116 -8.76 14.05 -6.77
CA PRO A 116 -8.72 12.70 -6.20
C PRO A 116 -7.57 11.83 -6.72
N VAL A 117 -7.15 12.00 -7.98
CA VAL A 117 -5.99 11.28 -8.54
C VAL A 117 -4.72 11.71 -7.81
N ALA A 118 -4.43 13.00 -7.72
CA ALA A 118 -3.24 13.51 -7.05
C ALA A 118 -3.26 13.15 -5.54
N ALA A 119 -4.39 13.40 -4.87
CA ALA A 119 -4.57 13.05 -3.47
C ALA A 119 -4.44 11.54 -3.22
N GLY A 120 -5.00 10.69 -4.08
CA GLY A 120 -4.95 9.25 -3.98
C GLY A 120 -3.51 8.70 -4.14
N VAL A 121 -2.75 9.25 -5.09
CA VAL A 121 -1.33 8.91 -5.28
C VAL A 121 -0.50 9.25 -4.04
N VAL A 122 -0.61 10.49 -3.57
CA VAL A 122 0.14 10.95 -2.38
C VAL A 122 -0.27 10.17 -1.14
N SER A 123 -1.57 10.04 -0.89
CA SER A 123 -2.07 9.31 0.28
C SER A 123 -1.69 7.84 0.26
N GLY A 124 -1.80 7.17 -0.88
CA GLY A 124 -1.39 5.78 -1.03
C GLY A 124 0.10 5.58 -0.75
N ALA A 125 0.94 6.51 -1.22
CA ALA A 125 2.37 6.50 -0.92
C ALA A 125 2.62 6.70 0.59
N VAL A 126 1.95 7.68 1.20
CA VAL A 126 2.05 7.93 2.65
C VAL A 126 1.61 6.71 3.45
N TYR A 127 0.44 6.13 3.16
CA TYR A 127 -0.08 4.92 3.82
C TYR A 127 0.93 3.78 3.74
N GLY A 128 1.38 3.44 2.54
CA GLY A 128 2.32 2.34 2.35
C GLY A 128 3.62 2.51 3.13
N TRP A 129 4.20 3.71 3.13
CA TRP A 129 5.44 3.99 3.85
C TRP A 129 5.27 4.07 5.36
N VAL A 130 4.15 4.59 5.88
CA VAL A 130 3.87 4.64 7.32
C VAL A 130 3.66 3.23 7.88
N ILE A 131 2.88 2.39 7.19
CA ILE A 131 2.64 0.99 7.59
C ILE A 131 3.95 0.19 7.58
N ARG A 132 4.82 0.37 6.58
CA ARG A 132 6.15 -0.28 6.54
C ARG A 132 7.04 0.10 7.73
N ARG A 133 6.78 1.22 8.38
CA ARG A 133 7.50 1.67 9.59
C ARG A 133 6.82 1.28 10.89
N ASN A 134 5.84 0.37 10.84
CA ASN A 134 5.02 -0.01 11.99
C ASN A 134 4.29 1.20 12.61
N GLY A 135 3.67 2.01 11.76
CA GLY A 135 2.81 3.13 12.14
C GLY A 135 1.48 3.07 11.42
N SER A 136 0.61 4.04 11.71
CA SER A 136 -0.69 4.23 11.06
C SER A 136 -0.94 5.72 10.81
N THR A 137 -1.75 6.03 9.84
CA THR A 137 -2.25 7.39 9.61
C THR A 137 -3.44 7.74 10.52
N GLY A 138 -3.81 6.83 11.40
CA GLY A 138 -4.97 6.97 12.27
C GLY A 138 -6.22 6.26 11.74
N GLY A 139 -7.34 6.52 12.41
CA GLY A 139 -8.66 6.09 11.94
C GLY A 139 -8.82 4.58 11.80
N THR A 140 -9.32 4.18 10.64
CA THR A 140 -9.63 2.80 10.29
C THR A 140 -8.46 1.83 10.46
N ASP A 141 -7.23 2.30 10.21
CA ASP A 141 -6.04 1.45 10.27
C ASP A 141 -5.77 0.96 11.69
N ILE A 142 -6.03 1.82 12.70
CA ILE A 142 -5.90 1.43 14.12
C ILE A 142 -6.90 0.33 14.46
N VAL A 143 -8.15 0.50 14.01
CA VAL A 143 -9.20 -0.50 14.22
C VAL A 143 -8.82 -1.81 13.53
N ALA A 144 -8.35 -1.74 12.28
CA ALA A 144 -7.89 -2.91 11.54
C ALA A 144 -6.72 -3.63 12.22
N ALA A 145 -5.73 -2.89 12.72
CA ALA A 145 -4.60 -3.45 13.47
C ALA A 145 -5.05 -4.15 14.75
N TRP A 146 -5.99 -3.57 15.48
CA TRP A 146 -6.56 -4.18 16.68
C TRP A 146 -7.37 -5.44 16.38
N VAL A 147 -8.25 -5.42 15.35
CA VAL A 147 -9.02 -6.59 14.91
C VAL A 147 -8.10 -7.72 14.49
N ARG A 148 -7.07 -7.42 13.67
CA ARG A 148 -6.07 -8.40 13.23
C ARG A 148 -5.35 -9.07 14.40
N LYS A 149 -5.02 -8.31 15.43
CA LYS A 149 -4.36 -8.88 16.63
C LYS A 149 -5.29 -9.78 17.45
N LYS A 150 -6.59 -9.43 17.52
CA LYS A 150 -7.57 -10.18 18.30
C LYS A 150 -8.13 -11.39 17.56
N ARG A 151 -8.29 -11.28 16.24
CA ARG A 151 -8.86 -12.29 15.34
C ARG A 151 -8.04 -12.36 14.06
N PRO A 152 -6.92 -13.11 14.03
CA PRO A 152 -6.06 -13.21 12.85
C PRO A 152 -6.77 -13.73 11.60
N GLU A 153 -7.81 -14.56 11.76
CA GLU A 153 -8.64 -15.11 10.70
C GLU A 153 -9.70 -14.15 10.15
N ALA A 154 -9.93 -13.00 10.81
CA ALA A 154 -10.92 -12.04 10.34
C ALA A 154 -10.49 -11.40 9.03
N SER A 155 -11.40 -11.38 8.06
CA SER A 155 -11.15 -10.71 6.79
C SER A 155 -11.15 -9.18 6.97
N LEU A 156 -9.96 -8.60 7.06
CA LEU A 156 -9.79 -7.15 7.11
C LEU A 156 -10.26 -6.46 5.83
N VAL A 157 -10.24 -7.19 4.71
CA VAL A 157 -10.72 -6.68 3.42
C VAL A 157 -12.19 -6.30 3.51
N TRP A 158 -13.03 -7.16 4.10
CA TRP A 158 -14.44 -6.86 4.29
C TRP A 158 -14.69 -5.70 5.27
N LEU A 159 -13.90 -5.60 6.34
CA LEU A 159 -14.00 -4.50 7.29
C LEU A 159 -13.70 -3.15 6.61
N ILE A 160 -12.58 -3.07 5.92
CA ILE A 160 -12.14 -1.86 5.21
C ILE A 160 -13.13 -1.52 4.07
N PHE A 161 -13.57 -2.53 3.31
CA PHE A 161 -14.56 -2.34 2.25
C PHE A 161 -15.87 -1.77 2.79
N THR A 162 -16.41 -2.33 3.88
CA THR A 162 -17.66 -1.86 4.47
C THR A 162 -17.55 -0.41 4.96
N LEU A 163 -16.43 -0.06 5.60
CA LEU A 163 -16.19 1.31 6.05
C LEU A 163 -16.07 2.28 4.87
N ASN A 164 -15.35 1.92 3.82
CA ASN A 164 -15.21 2.75 2.63
C ASN A 164 -16.53 2.89 1.86
N ALA A 165 -17.30 1.81 1.74
CA ALA A 165 -18.63 1.84 1.14
C ALA A 165 -19.59 2.74 1.93
N THR A 166 -19.53 2.67 3.26
CA THR A 166 -20.33 3.58 4.13
C THR A 166 -19.96 5.03 3.89
N VAL A 167 -18.66 5.36 3.82
CA VAL A 167 -18.20 6.71 3.53
C VAL A 167 -18.68 7.17 2.15
N ALA A 168 -18.57 6.33 1.13
CA ALA A 168 -19.02 6.65 -0.22
C ALA A 168 -20.53 6.91 -0.29
N VAL A 169 -21.34 6.10 0.40
CA VAL A 169 -22.79 6.31 0.50
C VAL A 169 -23.13 7.60 1.24
N LEU A 170 -22.47 7.85 2.37
CA LEU A 170 -22.68 9.07 3.15
C LEU A 170 -22.27 10.32 2.37
N SER A 171 -21.23 10.25 1.53
CA SER A 171 -20.79 11.38 0.72
C SER A 171 -21.87 11.88 -0.24
N PHE A 172 -22.72 10.99 -0.75
CA PHE A 172 -23.86 11.36 -1.57
C PHE A 172 -24.80 12.34 -0.84
N PHE A 173 -25.11 12.06 0.42
CA PHE A 173 -26.01 12.89 1.22
C PHE A 173 -25.34 14.18 1.69
N VAL A 174 -24.07 14.10 2.08
CA VAL A 174 -23.32 15.24 2.68
C VAL A 174 -23.01 16.30 1.64
N TYR A 175 -22.64 15.90 0.42
CA TYR A 175 -22.27 16.83 -0.66
C TYR A 175 -23.44 17.17 -1.61
N GLY A 176 -24.67 17.24 -1.08
CA GLY A 176 -25.82 17.79 -1.79
C GLY A 176 -26.50 16.88 -2.78
N TYR A 177 -26.54 15.56 -2.49
CA TYR A 177 -27.21 14.54 -3.32
C TYR A 177 -26.61 14.39 -4.73
N GLN A 178 -25.28 14.59 -4.83
CA GLN A 178 -24.55 14.48 -6.10
C GLN A 178 -23.77 13.18 -6.16
N PHE A 179 -23.76 12.56 -7.34
CA PHE A 179 -22.96 11.34 -7.58
C PHE A 179 -21.48 11.63 -7.79
N GLU A 180 -21.12 12.85 -8.18
CA GLU A 180 -19.74 13.23 -8.45
C GLU A 180 -18.81 13.00 -7.26
N PRO A 181 -19.09 13.48 -6.03
CA PRO A 181 -18.26 13.21 -4.86
C PRO A 181 -18.09 11.72 -4.55
N VAL A 182 -19.12 10.89 -4.85
CA VAL A 182 -19.05 9.43 -4.68
C VAL A 182 -18.04 8.83 -5.64
N ILE A 183 -18.10 9.23 -6.91
CA ILE A 183 -17.17 8.75 -7.95
C ILE A 183 -15.74 9.18 -7.61
N LEU A 184 -15.54 10.44 -7.20
CA LEU A 184 -14.24 10.98 -6.78
C LEU A 184 -13.67 10.22 -5.59
N CYS A 185 -14.51 9.90 -4.59
CA CYS A 185 -14.15 9.05 -3.46
C CYS A 185 -13.68 7.65 -3.92
N LEU A 186 -14.38 7.00 -4.85
CA LEU A 186 -14.02 5.68 -5.37
C LEU A 186 -12.70 5.72 -6.13
N ILE A 187 -12.45 6.74 -6.95
CA ILE A 187 -11.17 6.95 -7.65
C ILE A 187 -10.04 7.10 -6.66
N TYR A 188 -10.21 7.95 -5.65
CA TYR A 188 -9.23 8.13 -4.58
C TYR A 188 -8.94 6.82 -3.84
N CYS A 189 -9.99 6.08 -3.44
CA CYS A 189 -9.86 4.81 -2.73
C CYS A 189 -9.08 3.77 -3.55
N TYR A 190 -9.41 3.65 -4.83
CA TYR A 190 -8.74 2.71 -5.74
C TYR A 190 -7.25 3.03 -5.89
N LEU A 191 -6.91 4.28 -6.18
CA LEU A 191 -5.53 4.71 -6.38
C LEU A 191 -4.73 4.61 -5.09
N SER A 192 -5.27 5.09 -3.98
CA SER A 192 -4.62 5.02 -2.67
C SER A 192 -4.33 3.58 -2.25
N SER A 193 -5.30 2.68 -2.40
CA SER A 193 -5.12 1.27 -2.10
C SER A 193 -4.10 0.60 -3.02
N SER A 194 -4.17 0.85 -4.34
CA SER A 194 -3.27 0.24 -5.32
C SER A 194 -1.81 0.65 -5.09
N ILE A 195 -1.56 1.93 -4.82
CA ILE A 195 -0.22 2.44 -4.55
C ILE A 195 0.30 1.96 -3.21
N SER A 196 -0.54 1.98 -2.17
CA SER A 196 -0.18 1.45 -0.85
C SER A 196 0.22 -0.03 -0.94
N ASP A 197 -0.57 -0.83 -1.63
CA ASP A 197 -0.30 -2.25 -1.88
C ASP A 197 1.00 -2.47 -2.64
N ALA A 198 1.26 -1.68 -3.69
CA ALA A 198 2.50 -1.75 -4.45
C ALA A 198 3.73 -1.45 -3.56
N ILE A 199 3.62 -0.46 -2.67
CA ILE A 199 4.66 -0.13 -1.71
C ILE A 199 4.82 -1.23 -0.66
N LEU A 200 3.73 -1.77 -0.12
CA LEU A 200 3.77 -2.81 0.92
C LEU A 200 4.35 -4.12 0.38
N LYS A 201 3.93 -4.54 -0.81
CA LYS A 201 4.49 -5.71 -1.50
C LYS A 201 5.96 -5.50 -1.83
N GLY A 202 6.34 -4.28 -2.21
CA GLY A 202 7.72 -3.85 -2.44
C GLY A 202 8.49 -4.77 -3.40
N GLY A 203 9.83 -4.71 -3.35
CA GLY A 203 10.70 -5.60 -4.11
C GLY A 203 10.80 -7.05 -3.59
N LYS A 204 9.91 -7.46 -2.67
CA LYS A 204 9.86 -8.82 -2.12
C LYS A 204 9.02 -9.79 -2.96
N SER A 205 8.37 -9.32 -4.02
CA SER A 205 7.64 -10.20 -4.92
C SER A 205 8.62 -11.08 -5.69
N ALA A 206 8.57 -12.37 -5.42
CA ALA A 206 9.28 -13.38 -6.17
C ALA A 206 8.36 -14.01 -7.22
N LEU A 207 8.94 -14.59 -8.25
CA LEU A 207 8.24 -15.38 -9.24
C LEU A 207 8.77 -16.80 -9.22
N LYS A 208 7.86 -17.75 -9.19
CA LYS A 208 8.18 -19.17 -9.32
C LYS A 208 8.05 -19.56 -10.78
N PHE A 209 9.13 -20.01 -11.36
CA PHE A 209 9.17 -20.63 -12.67
C PHE A 209 9.12 -22.14 -12.51
N GLU A 210 8.25 -22.76 -13.25
CA GLU A 210 8.16 -24.20 -13.42
C GLU A 210 8.48 -24.51 -14.88
N VAL A 211 9.62 -25.15 -15.09
CA VAL A 211 10.24 -25.33 -16.41
C VAL A 211 10.29 -26.81 -16.74
N ILE A 212 9.71 -27.18 -17.88
CA ILE A 212 9.74 -28.55 -18.38
C ILE A 212 10.80 -28.65 -19.48
N THR A 213 11.80 -29.53 -19.31
CA THR A 213 12.93 -29.67 -20.20
C THR A 213 13.38 -31.12 -20.33
N ARG A 214 14.17 -31.40 -21.36
CA ARG A 214 14.95 -32.66 -21.54
C ARG A 214 16.38 -32.49 -21.06
N GLN A 215 16.86 -31.28 -20.82
CA GLN A 215 18.25 -30.97 -20.49
C GLN A 215 18.36 -30.32 -19.10
N PRO A 216 18.05 -31.06 -18.01
CA PRO A 216 17.94 -30.46 -16.68
C PRO A 216 19.28 -29.94 -16.16
N GLU A 217 20.38 -30.65 -16.40
CA GLU A 217 21.70 -30.29 -15.89
C GLU A 217 22.23 -29.01 -16.54
N ALA A 218 22.22 -28.96 -17.89
CA ALA A 218 22.72 -27.82 -18.63
C ALA A 218 21.90 -26.54 -18.31
N LEU A 219 20.57 -26.67 -18.26
CA LEU A 219 19.69 -25.55 -17.96
C LEU A 219 19.84 -25.10 -16.50
N SER A 220 19.87 -26.00 -15.52
CA SER A 220 20.02 -25.67 -14.12
C SER A 220 21.34 -24.97 -13.82
N HIS A 221 22.46 -25.43 -14.41
CA HIS A 221 23.75 -24.76 -14.28
C HIS A 221 23.72 -23.33 -14.81
N GLN A 222 23.17 -23.10 -16.02
CA GLN A 222 23.07 -21.75 -16.57
C GLN A 222 22.14 -20.83 -15.75
N LEU A 223 21.03 -21.34 -15.24
CA LEU A 223 20.14 -20.57 -14.37
C LEU A 223 20.82 -20.20 -13.05
N MET A 224 21.51 -21.13 -12.40
CA MET A 224 22.22 -20.88 -11.15
C MET A 224 23.36 -19.86 -11.33
N ASP A 225 24.12 -19.96 -12.40
CA ASP A 225 25.26 -19.08 -12.68
C ASP A 225 24.81 -17.65 -12.97
N GLN A 226 23.72 -17.48 -13.72
CA GLN A 226 23.25 -16.14 -14.10
C GLN A 226 22.35 -15.48 -13.08
N LEU A 227 21.57 -16.25 -12.34
CA LEU A 227 20.55 -15.71 -11.42
C LEU A 227 20.97 -15.80 -9.96
N HIS A 228 21.98 -16.61 -9.64
CA HIS A 228 22.45 -16.88 -8.28
C HIS A 228 21.34 -17.39 -7.34
N HIS A 229 20.38 -18.12 -7.89
CA HIS A 229 19.31 -18.81 -7.18
C HIS A 229 19.39 -20.32 -7.38
N GLY A 230 18.97 -21.08 -6.36
CA GLY A 230 18.89 -22.52 -6.44
C GLY A 230 17.79 -22.98 -7.40
N VAL A 231 18.04 -24.11 -8.05
CA VAL A 231 17.07 -24.79 -8.91
C VAL A 231 16.82 -26.18 -8.31
N THR A 232 15.54 -26.54 -8.16
CA THR A 232 15.13 -27.88 -7.75
C THR A 232 14.68 -28.66 -8.96
N VAL A 233 15.22 -29.86 -9.16
CA VAL A 233 14.93 -30.71 -10.29
C VAL A 233 14.11 -31.91 -9.82
N LEU A 234 13.03 -32.21 -10.53
CA LEU A 234 12.14 -33.35 -10.32
C LEU A 234 12.08 -34.16 -11.62
N GLN A 235 12.10 -35.49 -11.53
CA GLN A 235 11.83 -36.37 -12.67
C GLN A 235 10.34 -36.36 -12.97
N ALA A 236 9.97 -36.25 -14.25
CA ALA A 236 8.63 -36.26 -14.75
C ALA A 236 8.52 -37.08 -16.02
N GLU A 237 7.33 -37.48 -16.38
CA GLU A 237 7.05 -38.20 -17.62
C GLU A 237 6.05 -37.40 -18.46
N GLY A 238 6.37 -37.22 -19.72
CA GLY A 238 5.48 -36.58 -20.67
C GLY A 238 4.45 -37.57 -21.20
N MET A 239 3.24 -37.58 -20.63
CA MET A 239 2.20 -38.56 -20.94
C MET A 239 1.79 -38.61 -22.41
N TYR A 240 1.88 -37.49 -23.13
CA TYR A 240 1.57 -37.46 -24.55
C TYR A 240 2.70 -38.05 -25.44
N SER A 241 3.95 -37.81 -25.06
CA SER A 241 5.11 -38.24 -25.84
C SER A 241 5.77 -39.51 -25.30
N GLU A 242 5.32 -40.01 -24.15
CA GLU A 242 5.86 -41.14 -23.41
C GLU A 242 7.38 -41.06 -23.25
N THR A 243 7.89 -39.82 -23.10
CA THR A 243 9.32 -39.55 -22.98
C THR A 243 9.68 -38.99 -21.62
N PRO A 244 10.85 -39.36 -21.05
CA PRO A 244 11.35 -38.76 -19.83
C PRO A 244 11.46 -37.23 -19.95
N ARG A 245 10.99 -36.54 -18.99
CA ARG A 245 11.07 -35.07 -18.84
C ARG A 245 11.56 -34.73 -17.44
N TYR A 246 11.92 -33.49 -17.26
CA TYR A 246 12.31 -32.98 -15.95
C TYR A 246 11.57 -31.66 -15.69
N LEU A 247 11.06 -31.54 -14.49
CA LEU A 247 10.45 -30.31 -14.00
C LEU A 247 11.46 -29.58 -13.12
N LEU A 248 11.88 -28.41 -13.55
CA LEU A 248 12.74 -27.52 -12.78
C LEU A 248 11.89 -26.46 -12.09
N ILE A 249 12.06 -26.31 -10.78
CA ILE A 249 11.42 -25.26 -9.99
C ILE A 249 12.50 -24.26 -9.60
N CYS A 250 12.32 -23.01 -10.03
CA CYS A 250 13.21 -21.91 -9.69
C CYS A 250 12.40 -20.71 -9.20
N VAL A 251 12.76 -20.16 -8.04
CA VAL A 251 12.16 -18.94 -7.51
C VAL A 251 13.17 -17.82 -7.68
N VAL A 252 12.77 -16.75 -8.37
CA VAL A 252 13.64 -15.64 -8.71
C VAL A 252 12.99 -14.30 -8.35
N ASN A 253 13.79 -13.26 -8.21
CA ASN A 253 13.30 -11.91 -8.03
C ASN A 253 12.67 -11.39 -9.32
N ARG A 254 11.64 -10.55 -9.20
CA ARG A 254 10.87 -10.06 -10.35
C ARG A 254 11.72 -9.34 -11.42
N HIS A 255 12.78 -8.66 -11.02
CA HIS A 255 13.67 -7.97 -11.96
C HIS A 255 14.60 -8.92 -12.75
N GLN A 256 14.73 -10.18 -12.33
CA GLN A 256 15.55 -11.18 -13.01
C GLN A 256 14.80 -11.95 -14.11
N VAL A 257 13.51 -11.66 -14.31
CA VAL A 257 12.66 -12.34 -15.31
C VAL A 257 13.24 -12.27 -16.72
N VAL A 258 13.74 -11.11 -17.12
CA VAL A 258 14.33 -10.91 -18.45
C VAL A 258 15.54 -11.82 -18.64
N ARG A 259 16.44 -11.87 -17.66
CA ARG A 259 17.59 -12.77 -17.69
C ARG A 259 17.18 -14.25 -17.70
N PHE A 260 16.15 -14.59 -16.95
CA PHE A 260 15.60 -15.95 -16.97
C PHE A 260 15.11 -16.33 -18.37
N GLN A 261 14.35 -15.43 -19.03
CA GLN A 261 13.87 -15.65 -20.39
C GLN A 261 15.00 -15.76 -21.42
N GLU A 262 16.07 -14.97 -21.28
CA GLU A 262 17.26 -15.06 -22.12
C GLU A 262 17.96 -16.42 -22.00
N VAL A 263 18.03 -16.99 -20.79
CA VAL A 263 18.56 -18.36 -20.62
C VAL A 263 17.63 -19.36 -21.27
N LEU A 264 16.32 -19.26 -21.04
CA LEU A 264 15.36 -20.21 -21.60
C LEU A 264 15.37 -20.24 -23.14
N SER A 265 15.54 -19.09 -23.78
CA SER A 265 15.55 -18.99 -25.25
C SER A 265 16.66 -19.79 -25.93
N ARG A 266 17.69 -20.19 -25.18
CA ARG A 266 18.80 -21.05 -25.68
C ARG A 266 18.44 -22.53 -25.67
N PHE A 267 17.31 -22.93 -25.11
CA PHE A 267 16.83 -24.29 -24.95
C PHE A 267 15.49 -24.49 -25.66
N PRO A 268 15.50 -24.79 -26.99
CA PRO A 268 14.27 -24.77 -27.81
C PRO A 268 13.20 -25.79 -27.40
N ASP A 269 13.62 -26.94 -26.82
CA ASP A 269 12.70 -28.01 -26.36
C ASP A 269 12.20 -27.81 -24.93
N THR A 270 12.23 -26.57 -24.47
CA THR A 270 11.88 -26.20 -23.09
C THR A 270 10.73 -25.22 -23.09
N PHE A 271 9.76 -25.43 -22.20
CA PHE A 271 8.76 -24.42 -21.92
C PHE A 271 8.62 -24.18 -20.42
N ALA A 272 8.24 -22.97 -20.04
CA ALA A 272 8.05 -22.59 -18.67
C ALA A 272 6.73 -21.86 -18.47
N TYR A 273 6.13 -22.06 -17.33
CA TYR A 273 5.06 -21.21 -16.85
C TYR A 273 5.45 -20.53 -15.53
N VAL A 274 4.86 -19.36 -15.30
CA VAL A 274 5.25 -18.46 -14.23
C VAL A 274 4.08 -18.23 -13.31
N SER A 275 4.30 -18.34 -12.01
CA SER A 275 3.33 -18.00 -10.98
C SER A 275 3.90 -16.96 -10.00
N GLY A 276 3.05 -16.03 -9.54
CA GLY A 276 3.44 -15.08 -8.52
C GLY A 276 3.59 -15.76 -7.15
N VAL A 277 4.69 -15.49 -6.46
CA VAL A 277 4.89 -15.90 -5.07
C VAL A 277 4.57 -14.73 -4.17
N ASN A 278 3.55 -14.88 -3.33
CA ASN A 278 3.12 -13.82 -2.43
C ASN A 278 4.16 -13.51 -1.35
N GLU A 279 4.83 -14.54 -0.83
CA GLU A 279 5.84 -14.41 0.21
C GLU A 279 6.86 -15.55 0.12
N THR A 280 8.12 -15.25 0.37
CA THR A 280 9.19 -16.23 0.53
C THR A 280 9.68 -16.21 1.97
N LEU A 281 9.71 -17.37 2.61
CA LEU A 281 10.19 -17.56 3.98
C LEU A 281 11.53 -18.29 3.97
N GLY A 282 12.34 -18.08 5.01
CA GLY A 282 13.61 -18.74 5.18
C GLY A 282 14.77 -18.08 4.43
N ASN A 283 15.66 -18.88 3.82
CA ASN A 283 16.94 -18.41 3.29
C ASN A 283 16.86 -17.93 1.81
N PHE A 284 15.78 -17.32 1.40
CA PHE A 284 15.67 -16.74 0.06
C PHE A 284 16.45 -15.42 -0.01
N LYS A 285 17.46 -15.35 -0.89
CA LYS A 285 18.25 -14.13 -1.08
C LYS A 285 17.55 -13.16 -2.03
N HIS A 286 17.14 -12.01 -1.53
CA HIS A 286 16.72 -10.91 -2.39
C HIS A 286 17.97 -10.23 -2.96
N ILE A 287 18.32 -10.57 -4.20
CA ILE A 287 19.43 -9.96 -4.94
C ILE A 287 18.93 -8.62 -5.47
N ALA A 288 19.66 -7.54 -5.17
CA ALA A 288 19.30 -6.16 -5.55
C ALA A 288 19.61 -5.87 -7.03
#